data_b56153fd23a25c6b167feba87dba3050
#
_entry.id   b56153fd23a25c6b167feba87dba3050
#
_cell.length_a   1.000
_cell.length_b   1.000
_cell.length_c   1.000
_cell.angle_alpha   90.00
_cell.angle_beta   90.00
_cell.angle_gamma   90.00
#
_symmetry.space_group_name_H-M   'P 1'
#
loop_
_entity.id
_entity.type
_entity.pdbx_description
1 polymer ?
#
loop_
_entity_poly.entity_id
_entity_poly.type
_entity_poly.pdbx_seq_one_letter_code
_entity_poly.pdbx_strand_id
1 'polypeptide(L)'
;MKALYLLPITLAALLLTQCNKQDAAPAAAAGPSVPVISEGASPHFQKVASQLEVGGASFIYNEEGATMELIASFAQGALDSMPPAERAKIPESVTVRRVISLLGLDSLKASGTSSRTLAGGGAHTRSFAYAPQGRKGLLSLTGGPSAKLLTQEFAVQGCDLALEFPLHLKTLATESWPQVLAMLPPELKPMIEAMAEAPQPPLNKSYRELASTLDLRIAILATVMPDKPIMLPGTPMPLPGIEAAIIIDRLGWVKDVLKQMALPMLSNPGGPFEVQDNGGVITAKFRQAMGPAPMDFQPVIQLDTNADRLIIVTRPAYLVALLSKEGKLASQPEFQEAWKGLPEQGNGAIYLSKRFLDTALKMMKEGAKEAKPSDADAVKFIVSFMERFTNTPFAIAYANTEDGILAAANSSLPSFNPGPLTTVTAVSILASLAVPSYNSVQRQGIQIKMVSSGKQLAIGLKRFAIENNGKYPASIEELAAAGIITDSSLLQYSYPGKTPQPWMYDKTLTDSSPGNFILLAAPEPVKVGSSEERLVVRNDGSAEFIPEEQFQRLKDYNLK
;
A
#
# COMPACT_ATOMS: atom_id res chain seq x y z
N MET A 1 19.21 7.01 9.14
CA MET A 1 18.08 6.75 8.25
C MET A 1 18.42 6.57 6.77
N LYS A 2 19.49 7.17 6.21
CA LYS A 2 19.90 6.93 4.80
C LYS A 2 20.45 5.52 4.53
N ALA A 3 21.08 4.86 5.50
CA ALA A 3 21.63 3.50 5.33
C ALA A 3 20.56 2.39 5.26
N LEU A 4 19.39 2.58 5.87
CA LEU A 4 18.29 1.62 5.80
C LEU A 4 17.60 1.60 4.41
N TYR A 5 17.75 2.68 3.62
CA TYR A 5 17.22 2.75 2.26
C TYR A 5 18.13 2.11 1.21
N LEU A 6 19.41 1.88 1.53
CA LEU A 6 20.36 1.26 0.60
C LEU A 6 20.27 -0.27 0.56
N LEU A 7 19.82 -0.91 1.65
CA LEU A 7 19.69 -2.36 1.72
C LEU A 7 18.70 -2.95 0.68
N PRO A 8 17.49 -2.42 0.49
CA PRO A 8 16.59 -2.93 -0.55
C PRO A 8 17.05 -2.55 -1.97
N ILE A 9 17.76 -1.43 -2.16
CA ILE A 9 18.25 -1.02 -3.48
C ILE A 9 19.43 -1.90 -3.92
N THR A 10 20.32 -2.26 -3.02
CA THR A 10 21.43 -3.20 -3.31
C THR A 10 20.93 -4.62 -3.53
N LEU A 11 19.92 -5.07 -2.80
CA LEU A 11 19.27 -6.37 -3.01
C LEU A 11 18.54 -6.41 -4.37
N ALA A 12 17.85 -5.33 -4.75
CA ALA A 12 17.21 -5.20 -6.07
C ALA A 12 18.24 -5.12 -7.21
N ALA A 13 19.38 -4.44 -7.01
CA ALA A 13 20.46 -4.36 -7.99
C ALA A 13 21.16 -5.72 -8.19
N LEU A 14 21.34 -6.52 -7.15
CA LEU A 14 21.87 -7.89 -7.26
C LEU A 14 20.95 -8.84 -8.04
N LEU A 15 19.63 -8.61 -7.96
CA LEU A 15 18.63 -9.38 -8.72
C LEU A 15 18.56 -8.95 -10.20
N LEU A 16 18.97 -7.72 -10.54
CA LEU A 16 18.96 -7.19 -11.90
C LEU A 16 20.25 -7.50 -12.68
N THR A 17 21.35 -7.92 -12.03
CA THR A 17 22.64 -8.18 -12.70
C THR A 17 22.73 -9.52 -13.43
N GLN A 18 21.69 -10.33 -13.45
CA GLN A 18 21.65 -11.58 -14.25
C GLN A 18 21.16 -11.40 -15.70
N CYS A 19 21.07 -10.18 -16.20
CA CYS A 19 20.79 -9.93 -17.61
C CYS A 19 22.05 -10.13 -18.46
N ASN A 20 22.33 -11.37 -18.85
CA ASN A 20 23.32 -11.68 -19.86
C ASN A 20 22.72 -11.45 -21.25
N LYS A 21 23.32 -10.55 -22.03
CA LYS A 21 22.99 -10.38 -23.45
C LYS A 21 23.36 -11.67 -24.21
N GLN A 22 22.39 -12.45 -24.62
CA GLN A 22 22.54 -13.42 -25.69
C GLN A 22 21.46 -13.14 -26.73
N ASP A 23 21.91 -12.69 -27.91
CA ASP A 23 21.11 -12.66 -29.12
C ASP A 23 20.79 -14.11 -29.50
N ALA A 24 19.58 -14.56 -29.23
CA ALA A 24 19.13 -15.90 -29.56
C ALA A 24 18.61 -15.94 -31.00
N ALA A 25 19.23 -16.74 -31.82
CA ALA A 25 18.68 -17.15 -33.11
C ALA A 25 17.35 -17.93 -32.92
N PRO A 26 16.39 -17.85 -33.85
CA PRO A 26 15.11 -18.52 -33.72
C PRO A 26 15.26 -20.02 -33.73
N ALA A 27 15.02 -20.68 -32.61
CA ALA A 27 15.00 -22.11 -32.50
C ALA A 27 13.71 -22.70 -33.12
N ALA A 28 13.85 -23.66 -33.99
CA ALA A 28 12.75 -24.44 -34.55
C ALA A 28 11.97 -25.14 -33.44
N ALA A 29 10.64 -25.14 -33.54
CA ALA A 29 9.73 -25.75 -32.60
C ALA A 29 9.90 -27.28 -32.57
N ALA A 30 10.67 -27.78 -31.62
CA ALA A 30 10.64 -29.18 -31.22
C ALA A 30 9.50 -29.38 -30.22
N GLY A 31 8.63 -30.37 -30.41
CA GLY A 31 7.58 -30.71 -29.45
C GLY A 31 8.14 -31.04 -28.06
N PRO A 32 7.31 -31.02 -27.00
CA PRO A 32 7.79 -31.19 -25.65
C PRO A 32 8.37 -32.60 -25.44
N SER A 33 9.70 -32.71 -25.47
CA SER A 33 10.40 -33.88 -24.96
C SER A 33 10.36 -33.78 -23.43
N VAL A 34 9.71 -34.72 -22.77
CA VAL A 34 9.81 -34.86 -21.31
C VAL A 34 11.30 -35.12 -21.00
N PRO A 35 11.96 -34.25 -20.25
CA PRO A 35 13.38 -34.46 -19.95
C PRO A 35 13.50 -35.67 -19.06
N VAL A 36 14.41 -36.56 -19.42
CA VAL A 36 14.85 -37.67 -18.55
C VAL A 36 15.64 -37.00 -17.41
N ILE A 37 15.01 -36.85 -16.25
CA ILE A 37 15.70 -36.44 -15.03
C ILE A 37 16.66 -37.58 -14.71
N SER A 38 17.98 -37.34 -14.79
CA SER A 38 19.01 -38.35 -14.63
C SER A 38 18.90 -39.04 -13.26
N GLU A 39 19.09 -40.36 -13.24
CA GLU A 39 19.35 -41.12 -12.02
C GLU A 39 20.55 -40.46 -11.30
N GLY A 40 20.35 -39.98 -10.07
CA GLY A 40 21.39 -39.27 -9.31
C GLY A 40 21.14 -37.76 -9.13
N ALA A 41 20.12 -37.19 -9.75
CA ALA A 41 19.69 -35.81 -9.42
C ALA A 41 19.22 -35.74 -7.98
N SER A 42 19.54 -34.63 -7.28
CA SER A 42 19.10 -34.44 -5.89
C SER A 42 17.57 -34.49 -5.78
N PRO A 43 17.01 -35.00 -4.66
CA PRO A 43 15.57 -35.00 -4.45
C PRO A 43 14.95 -33.59 -4.55
N HIS A 44 15.70 -32.55 -4.18
CA HIS A 44 15.27 -31.17 -4.30
C HIS A 44 15.17 -30.73 -5.78
N PHE A 45 16.17 -31.12 -6.60
CA PHE A 45 16.13 -30.85 -8.03
C PHE A 45 14.92 -31.53 -8.70
N GLN A 46 14.70 -32.82 -8.42
CA GLN A 46 13.57 -33.55 -8.98
C GLN A 46 12.23 -32.87 -8.62
N LYS A 47 12.10 -32.45 -7.36
CA LYS A 47 10.89 -31.77 -6.89
C LYS A 47 10.67 -30.42 -7.58
N VAL A 48 11.71 -29.60 -7.71
CA VAL A 48 11.65 -28.31 -8.40
C VAL A 48 11.35 -28.51 -9.89
N ALA A 49 12.09 -29.43 -10.56
CA ALA A 49 11.93 -29.70 -11.99
C ALA A 49 10.51 -30.21 -12.32
N SER A 50 9.87 -30.99 -11.43
CA SER A 50 8.49 -31.47 -11.62
C SER A 50 7.44 -30.37 -11.62
N GLN A 51 7.76 -29.19 -11.10
CA GLN A 51 6.89 -28.03 -11.04
C GLN A 51 7.13 -27.03 -12.18
N LEU A 52 8.17 -27.23 -12.98
CA LEU A 52 8.62 -26.32 -14.03
C LEU A 52 8.41 -26.92 -15.43
N GLU A 53 8.43 -26.04 -16.44
CA GLU A 53 8.41 -26.43 -17.85
C GLU A 53 9.86 -26.55 -18.35
N VAL A 54 10.29 -27.77 -18.66
CA VAL A 54 11.65 -28.04 -19.12
C VAL A 54 11.68 -28.09 -20.65
N GLY A 55 12.81 -27.68 -21.27
CA GLY A 55 12.99 -27.68 -22.74
C GLY A 55 12.59 -26.34 -23.40
N GLY A 56 12.37 -25.27 -22.60
CA GLY A 56 12.12 -23.92 -23.11
C GLY A 56 13.40 -23.11 -23.38
N ALA A 57 13.28 -21.78 -23.38
CA ALA A 57 14.36 -20.83 -23.61
C ALA A 57 15.39 -20.80 -22.49
N SER A 58 14.96 -21.00 -21.24
CA SER A 58 15.86 -21.08 -20.08
C SER A 58 15.30 -21.99 -19.00
N PHE A 59 16.22 -22.56 -18.22
CA PHE A 59 15.96 -23.33 -17.03
C PHE A 59 17.06 -23.02 -16.01
N ILE A 60 16.69 -22.55 -14.83
CA ILE A 60 17.60 -22.21 -13.74
C ILE A 60 17.16 -23.01 -12.50
N TYR A 61 18.13 -23.57 -11.82
CA TYR A 61 17.94 -24.25 -10.54
C TYR A 61 18.96 -23.73 -9.53
N ASN A 62 18.52 -23.52 -8.31
CA ASN A 62 19.37 -23.12 -7.19
C ASN A 62 19.11 -24.03 -6.00
N GLU A 63 20.20 -24.49 -5.38
CA GLU A 63 20.17 -25.12 -4.06
C GLU A 63 20.26 -23.98 -3.03
N GLU A 64 19.16 -23.67 -2.37
CA GLU A 64 19.04 -22.43 -1.57
C GLU A 64 19.91 -22.43 -0.31
N GLY A 65 20.20 -23.62 0.26
CA GLY A 65 21.07 -23.70 1.43
C GLY A 65 22.44 -23.09 1.20
N ALA A 66 23.11 -23.44 0.10
CA ALA A 66 24.41 -22.88 -0.27
C ALA A 66 24.32 -21.40 -0.64
N THR A 67 23.27 -21.02 -1.36
CA THR A 67 23.01 -19.63 -1.76
C THR A 67 22.80 -18.73 -0.53
N MET A 68 22.02 -19.19 0.46
CA MET A 68 21.77 -18.43 1.68
C MET A 68 23.02 -18.29 2.55
N GLU A 69 23.89 -19.32 2.63
CA GLU A 69 25.17 -19.21 3.33
C GLU A 69 26.12 -18.19 2.64
N LEU A 70 26.15 -18.17 1.31
CA LEU A 70 26.92 -17.19 0.56
C LEU A 70 26.41 -15.76 0.80
N ILE A 71 25.10 -15.55 0.71
CA ILE A 71 24.46 -14.27 1.01
C ILE A 71 24.74 -13.83 2.45
N ALA A 72 24.60 -14.76 3.41
CA ALA A 72 24.86 -14.47 4.81
C ALA A 72 26.32 -14.07 5.07
N SER A 73 27.28 -14.76 4.44
CA SER A 73 28.68 -14.46 4.55
C SER A 73 29.05 -13.10 3.93
N PHE A 74 28.50 -12.81 2.75
CA PHE A 74 28.69 -11.52 2.08
C PHE A 74 28.10 -10.36 2.88
N ALA A 75 26.87 -10.51 3.36
CA ALA A 75 26.19 -9.48 4.15
C ALA A 75 26.87 -9.28 5.52
N GLN A 76 27.38 -10.36 6.13
CA GLN A 76 28.17 -10.25 7.36
C GLN A 76 29.48 -9.48 7.12
N GLY A 77 30.21 -9.82 6.03
CA GLY A 77 31.42 -9.09 5.65
C GLY A 77 31.17 -7.61 5.38
N ALA A 78 30.02 -7.26 4.78
CA ALA A 78 29.61 -5.88 4.59
C ALA A 78 29.32 -5.16 5.92
N LEU A 79 28.67 -5.83 6.86
CA LEU A 79 28.46 -5.31 8.22
C LEU A 79 29.78 -5.10 8.98
N ASP A 80 30.72 -6.05 8.87
CA ASP A 80 31.99 -6.01 9.54
C ASP A 80 32.92 -4.92 8.97
N SER A 81 32.74 -4.57 7.70
CA SER A 81 33.48 -3.49 7.03
C SER A 81 32.87 -2.08 7.24
N MET A 82 31.73 -1.98 7.92
CA MET A 82 31.11 -0.68 8.21
C MET A 82 31.96 0.15 9.17
N PRO A 83 31.99 1.49 9.02
CA PRO A 83 32.60 2.37 9.99
C PRO A 83 32.01 2.13 11.41
N PRO A 84 32.86 2.10 12.47
CA PRO A 84 32.40 1.80 13.84
C PRO A 84 31.22 2.65 14.30
N ALA A 85 31.19 3.93 13.94
CA ALA A 85 30.09 4.85 14.28
C ALA A 85 28.76 4.51 13.60
N GLU A 86 28.79 3.86 12.44
CA GLU A 86 27.57 3.38 11.76
C GLU A 86 27.19 2.00 12.26
N ARG A 87 28.15 1.13 12.49
CA ARG A 87 27.93 -0.19 13.07
C ARG A 87 27.28 -0.12 14.45
N ALA A 88 27.70 0.83 15.29
CA ALA A 88 27.14 1.06 16.62
C ALA A 88 25.65 1.48 16.61
N LYS A 89 25.11 1.93 15.47
CA LYS A 89 23.68 2.26 15.31
C LYS A 89 22.82 1.02 15.09
N ILE A 90 23.41 -0.11 14.73
CA ILE A 90 22.72 -1.38 14.51
C ILE A 90 22.81 -2.17 15.81
N PRO A 91 21.70 -2.52 16.46
CA PRO A 91 21.70 -3.34 17.67
C PRO A 91 22.49 -4.64 17.44
N GLU A 92 23.27 -5.08 18.41
CA GLU A 92 24.01 -6.36 18.33
C GLU A 92 23.08 -7.56 18.15
N SER A 93 21.84 -7.43 18.63
CA SER A 93 20.79 -8.42 18.46
C SER A 93 20.35 -8.60 16.99
N VAL A 94 20.62 -7.63 16.10
CA VAL A 94 20.32 -7.72 14.67
C VAL A 94 21.48 -8.40 13.95
N THR A 95 21.33 -9.69 13.67
CA THR A 95 22.28 -10.48 12.88
C THR A 95 21.72 -10.84 11.52
N VAL A 96 22.60 -11.03 10.53
CA VAL A 96 22.18 -11.43 9.16
C VAL A 96 21.33 -12.71 9.19
N ARG A 97 21.72 -13.70 9.98
CA ARG A 97 20.97 -14.96 10.11
C ARG A 97 19.57 -14.76 10.68
N ARG A 98 19.40 -13.89 11.67
CA ARG A 98 18.06 -13.55 12.19
C ARG A 98 17.19 -12.84 11.16
N VAL A 99 17.79 -11.95 10.36
CA VAL A 99 17.07 -11.30 9.26
C VAL A 99 16.63 -12.32 8.22
N ILE A 100 17.51 -13.25 7.79
CA ILE A 100 17.18 -14.35 6.86
C ILE A 100 16.03 -15.19 7.41
N SER A 101 16.06 -15.53 8.69
CA SER A 101 15.00 -16.32 9.33
C SER A 101 13.69 -15.53 9.46
N LEU A 102 13.74 -14.24 9.79
CA LEU A 102 12.56 -13.39 9.82
C LEU A 102 11.92 -13.25 8.42
N LEU A 103 12.75 -13.16 7.37
CA LEU A 103 12.28 -13.19 5.98
C LEU A 103 11.71 -14.57 5.60
N GLY A 104 12.06 -15.63 6.33
CA GLY A 104 11.64 -17.01 6.08
C GLY A 104 12.46 -17.71 5.00
N LEU A 105 13.58 -17.11 4.55
CA LEU A 105 14.42 -17.62 3.46
C LEU A 105 15.13 -18.92 3.85
N ASP A 106 15.39 -19.15 5.13
CA ASP A 106 15.95 -20.39 5.68
C ASP A 106 14.99 -21.60 5.56
N SER A 107 13.69 -21.35 5.32
CA SER A 107 12.72 -22.41 5.04
C SER A 107 12.81 -22.96 3.63
N LEU A 108 13.43 -22.21 2.69
CA LEU A 108 13.64 -22.62 1.32
C LEU A 108 14.80 -23.61 1.21
N LYS A 109 14.58 -24.73 0.53
CA LYS A 109 15.60 -25.75 0.28
C LYS A 109 16.15 -25.66 -1.12
N ALA A 110 15.29 -25.35 -2.08
CA ALA A 110 15.68 -25.16 -3.46
C ALA A 110 14.70 -24.21 -4.16
N SER A 111 15.12 -23.63 -5.26
CA SER A 111 14.24 -22.90 -6.16
C SER A 111 14.60 -23.16 -7.60
N GLY A 112 13.69 -22.86 -8.50
CA GLY A 112 13.98 -22.93 -9.92
C GLY A 112 13.03 -22.05 -10.72
N THR A 113 13.46 -21.75 -11.93
CA THR A 113 12.71 -20.97 -12.91
C THR A 113 12.89 -21.54 -14.29
N SER A 114 11.81 -21.68 -15.03
CA SER A 114 11.81 -22.02 -16.44
C SER A 114 11.12 -20.92 -17.25
N SER A 115 11.58 -20.73 -18.49
CA SER A 115 11.00 -19.77 -19.41
C SER A 115 10.85 -20.37 -20.80
N ARG A 116 9.73 -20.09 -21.46
CA ARG A 116 9.50 -20.39 -22.88
C ARG A 116 9.00 -19.17 -23.61
N THR A 117 9.38 -19.06 -24.89
CA THR A 117 8.88 -17.99 -25.75
C THR A 117 7.42 -18.25 -26.13
N LEU A 118 6.58 -17.20 -26.09
CA LEU A 118 5.20 -17.23 -26.54
C LEU A 118 5.10 -16.98 -28.04
N ALA A 119 4.09 -17.57 -28.71
CA ALA A 119 3.90 -17.46 -30.15
C ALA A 119 3.73 -16.00 -30.64
N GLY A 120 3.19 -15.11 -29.82
CA GLY A 120 3.04 -13.67 -30.11
C GLY A 120 4.23 -12.80 -29.70
N GLY A 121 5.36 -13.40 -29.34
CA GLY A 121 6.49 -12.71 -28.68
C GLY A 121 6.29 -12.65 -27.16
N GLY A 122 7.37 -12.28 -26.45
CA GLY A 122 7.38 -12.33 -24.98
C GLY A 122 7.66 -13.73 -24.42
N ALA A 123 7.43 -13.90 -23.13
CA ALA A 123 7.76 -15.13 -22.43
C ALA A 123 6.66 -15.56 -21.45
N HIS A 124 6.46 -16.87 -21.38
CA HIS A 124 5.85 -17.54 -20.25
C HIS A 124 6.96 -18.00 -19.31
N THR A 125 6.94 -17.52 -18.10
CA THR A 125 7.93 -17.86 -17.07
C THR A 125 7.24 -18.52 -15.90
N ARG A 126 7.82 -19.59 -15.40
CA ARG A 126 7.32 -20.35 -14.26
C ARG A 126 8.42 -20.52 -13.23
N SER A 127 8.13 -20.24 -11.97
CA SER A 127 9.09 -20.33 -10.86
C SER A 127 8.49 -21.14 -9.73
N PHE A 128 9.31 -21.96 -9.10
CA PHE A 128 8.92 -22.72 -7.93
C PHE A 128 9.96 -22.59 -6.83
N ALA A 129 9.51 -22.25 -5.62
CA ALA A 129 10.31 -22.22 -4.41
C ALA A 129 9.88 -23.36 -3.51
N TYR A 130 10.78 -24.27 -3.27
CA TYR A 130 10.57 -25.49 -2.48
C TYR A 130 10.81 -25.21 -0.99
N ALA A 131 9.77 -25.31 -0.19
CA ALA A 131 9.75 -25.09 1.25
C ALA A 131 9.06 -26.28 1.97
N PRO A 132 9.69 -27.46 2.06
CA PRO A 132 9.04 -28.70 2.55
C PRO A 132 8.63 -28.65 4.01
N GLN A 133 9.17 -27.72 4.80
CA GLN A 133 8.79 -27.52 6.21
C GLN A 133 7.77 -26.39 6.38
N GLY A 134 7.12 -25.98 5.29
CA GLY A 134 6.21 -24.85 5.24
C GLY A 134 6.92 -23.49 5.07
N ARG A 135 6.13 -22.48 4.80
CA ARG A 135 6.56 -21.09 4.61
C ARG A 135 6.64 -20.40 5.96
N LYS A 136 7.82 -19.95 6.34
CA LYS A 136 8.08 -19.28 7.63
C LYS A 136 8.28 -17.77 7.43
N GLY A 137 8.35 -17.02 8.52
CA GLY A 137 8.63 -15.59 8.50
C GLY A 137 7.71 -14.82 7.54
N LEU A 138 8.28 -13.86 6.82
CA LEU A 138 7.54 -13.06 5.83
C LEU A 138 7.01 -13.87 4.63
N LEU A 139 7.61 -15.04 4.30
CA LEU A 139 7.05 -15.92 3.27
C LEU A 139 5.65 -16.43 3.63
N SER A 140 5.30 -16.48 4.91
CA SER A 140 3.95 -16.88 5.33
C SER A 140 2.87 -15.85 4.97
N LEU A 141 3.26 -14.59 4.68
CA LEU A 141 2.34 -13.54 4.19
C LEU A 141 1.72 -13.90 2.83
N THR A 142 2.30 -14.86 2.10
CA THR A 142 1.70 -15.36 0.85
C THR A 142 0.36 -16.07 1.05
N GLY A 143 -0.10 -16.21 2.28
CA GLY A 143 -1.43 -16.71 2.63
C GLY A 143 -1.49 -18.21 2.92
N GLY A 144 -2.69 -18.67 3.18
CA GLY A 144 -3.02 -20.08 3.40
C GLY A 144 -3.05 -20.91 2.10
N PRO A 145 -3.90 -21.97 2.01
CA PRO A 145 -4.11 -22.73 0.79
C PRO A 145 -4.63 -21.86 -0.36
N SER A 146 -4.26 -22.23 -1.57
CA SER A 146 -4.73 -21.57 -2.80
C SER A 146 -6.24 -21.71 -2.96
N ALA A 147 -6.88 -20.69 -3.52
CA ALA A 147 -8.31 -20.65 -3.77
C ALA A 147 -8.59 -19.97 -5.10
N LYS A 148 -9.86 -20.01 -5.55
CA LYS A 148 -10.29 -19.25 -6.73
C LYS A 148 -10.01 -17.77 -6.53
N LEU A 149 -9.38 -17.15 -7.52
CA LEU A 149 -8.98 -15.75 -7.45
C LEU A 149 -10.20 -14.80 -7.51
N LEU A 150 -10.21 -13.77 -6.64
CA LEU A 150 -11.22 -12.72 -6.64
C LEU A 150 -11.22 -11.95 -7.98
N THR A 151 -10.05 -11.78 -8.58
CA THR A 151 -9.89 -11.19 -9.92
C THR A 151 -10.75 -11.91 -10.96
N GLN A 152 -10.74 -13.25 -10.98
CA GLN A 152 -11.54 -14.04 -11.94
C GLN A 152 -13.03 -14.01 -11.62
N GLU A 153 -13.39 -13.84 -10.35
CA GLU A 153 -14.77 -13.82 -9.87
C GLU A 153 -15.43 -12.45 -10.08
N PHE A 154 -14.72 -11.38 -9.72
CA PHE A 154 -15.31 -10.04 -9.65
C PHE A 154 -14.93 -9.10 -10.77
N ALA A 155 -13.71 -9.19 -11.35
CA ALA A 155 -13.30 -8.22 -12.35
C ALA A 155 -14.28 -8.16 -13.52
N VAL A 156 -14.71 -6.94 -13.85
CA VAL A 156 -15.66 -6.68 -14.92
C VAL A 156 -14.97 -6.66 -16.27
N GLN A 157 -15.75 -6.88 -17.34
CA GLN A 157 -15.30 -6.67 -18.70
C GLN A 157 -14.69 -5.27 -18.84
N GLY A 158 -13.51 -5.19 -19.47
CA GLY A 158 -12.78 -3.95 -19.62
C GLY A 158 -12.01 -3.50 -18.34
N CYS A 159 -11.92 -4.35 -17.32
CA CYS A 159 -10.99 -4.12 -16.21
C CYS A 159 -9.56 -4.11 -16.76
N ASP A 160 -8.82 -3.07 -16.43
CA ASP A 160 -7.48 -2.81 -16.95
C ASP A 160 -6.37 -3.17 -15.99
N LEU A 161 -6.63 -3.02 -14.70
CA LEU A 161 -5.72 -3.37 -13.62
C LEU A 161 -6.47 -4.25 -12.63
N ALA A 162 -5.91 -5.39 -12.32
CA ALA A 162 -6.32 -6.22 -11.20
C ALA A 162 -5.10 -6.58 -10.37
N LEU A 163 -5.15 -6.31 -9.08
CA LEU A 163 -4.17 -6.70 -8.09
C LEU A 163 -4.89 -7.54 -7.05
N GLU A 164 -4.38 -8.73 -6.77
CA GLU A 164 -4.91 -9.58 -5.70
C GLU A 164 -3.77 -10.09 -4.83
N PHE A 165 -3.92 -9.97 -3.51
CA PHE A 165 -2.95 -10.42 -2.53
C PHE A 165 -3.63 -10.77 -1.20
N PRO A 166 -3.08 -11.72 -0.44
CA PRO A 166 -3.52 -12.03 0.90
C PRO A 166 -2.86 -11.12 1.94
N LEU A 167 -3.51 -10.97 3.08
CA LEU A 167 -2.90 -10.43 4.30
C LEU A 167 -3.09 -11.46 5.41
N HIS A 168 -2.11 -12.35 5.56
CA HIS A 168 -2.14 -13.46 6.51
C HIS A 168 -1.08 -13.23 7.59
N LEU A 169 -1.51 -12.82 8.79
CA LEU A 169 -0.58 -12.41 9.85
C LEU A 169 -0.36 -13.48 10.92
N LYS A 170 -1.03 -14.64 10.84
CA LYS A 170 -0.97 -15.69 11.86
C LYS A 170 0.47 -16.07 12.22
N THR A 171 1.25 -16.52 11.24
CA THR A 171 2.62 -16.98 11.48
C THR A 171 3.52 -15.86 12.02
N LEU A 172 3.33 -14.62 11.53
CA LEU A 172 4.06 -13.47 12.07
C LEU A 172 3.73 -13.21 13.53
N ALA A 173 2.45 -13.26 13.90
CA ALA A 173 2.00 -12.98 15.26
C ALA A 173 2.36 -14.11 16.25
N THR A 174 2.46 -15.37 15.79
CA THR A 174 2.71 -16.52 16.66
C THR A 174 4.16 -16.98 16.65
N GLU A 175 4.76 -17.16 15.47
CA GLU A 175 6.09 -17.75 15.32
C GLU A 175 7.21 -16.74 15.15
N SER A 176 6.96 -15.66 14.39
CA SER A 176 7.99 -14.64 14.11
C SER A 176 8.06 -13.56 15.18
N TRP A 177 7.01 -13.34 15.95
CA TRP A 177 6.96 -12.31 16.98
C TRP A 177 8.10 -12.39 18.00
N PRO A 178 8.43 -13.56 18.57
CA PRO A 178 9.58 -13.68 19.48
C PRO A 178 10.91 -13.28 18.82
N GLN A 179 11.07 -13.55 17.51
CA GLN A 179 12.27 -13.18 16.75
C GLN A 179 12.34 -11.66 16.54
N VAL A 180 11.20 -11.03 16.24
CA VAL A 180 11.09 -9.56 16.13
C VAL A 180 11.47 -8.92 17.46
N LEU A 181 10.89 -9.38 18.57
CA LEU A 181 11.23 -8.89 19.91
C LEU A 181 12.73 -9.09 20.24
N ALA A 182 13.31 -10.21 19.82
CA ALA A 182 14.73 -10.48 20.06
C ALA A 182 15.65 -9.50 19.33
N MET A 183 15.23 -8.88 18.23
CA MET A 183 16.00 -7.88 17.48
C MET A 183 15.84 -6.45 18.00
N LEU A 184 14.86 -6.20 18.88
CA LEU A 184 14.69 -4.87 19.47
C LEU A 184 15.73 -4.59 20.56
N PRO A 185 16.11 -3.32 20.77
CA PRO A 185 16.87 -2.91 21.94
C PRO A 185 16.19 -3.36 23.25
N PRO A 186 16.96 -3.81 24.26
CA PRO A 186 16.39 -4.33 25.51
C PRO A 186 15.42 -3.38 26.20
N GLU A 187 15.66 -2.07 26.07
CA GLU A 187 14.86 -1.01 26.69
C GLU A 187 13.47 -0.89 26.07
N LEU A 188 13.35 -1.23 24.77
CA LEU A 188 12.08 -1.12 24.03
C LEU A 188 11.22 -2.39 24.12
N LYS A 189 11.82 -3.55 24.42
CA LYS A 189 11.10 -4.85 24.44
C LYS A 189 9.88 -4.84 25.36
N PRO A 190 10.01 -4.46 26.67
CA PRO A 190 8.86 -4.49 27.58
C PRO A 190 7.73 -3.58 27.12
N MET A 191 8.06 -2.41 26.58
CA MET A 191 7.08 -1.44 26.10
C MET A 191 6.32 -1.97 24.87
N ILE A 192 7.07 -2.49 23.88
CA ILE A 192 6.46 -3.03 22.65
C ILE A 192 5.63 -4.27 22.95
N GLU A 193 6.11 -5.14 23.84
CA GLU A 193 5.37 -6.33 24.27
C GLU A 193 4.09 -5.96 25.02
N ALA A 194 4.16 -5.02 25.95
CA ALA A 194 2.99 -4.51 26.66
C ALA A 194 1.96 -3.88 25.69
N MET A 195 2.40 -3.13 24.68
CA MET A 195 1.53 -2.58 23.66
C MET A 195 0.87 -3.67 22.81
N ALA A 196 1.62 -4.71 22.44
CA ALA A 196 1.10 -5.80 21.62
C ALA A 196 0.08 -6.67 22.37
N GLU A 197 0.22 -6.79 23.70
CA GLU A 197 -0.67 -7.57 24.56
C GLU A 197 -1.83 -6.75 25.16
N ALA A 198 -1.80 -5.43 25.04
CA ALA A 198 -2.86 -4.56 25.55
C ALA A 198 -4.20 -4.83 24.86
N PRO A 199 -5.30 -5.04 25.61
CA PRO A 199 -6.63 -5.20 25.02
C PRO A 199 -7.07 -3.97 24.23
N GLN A 200 -7.59 -4.17 23.02
CA GLN A 200 -8.03 -3.12 22.12
C GLN A 200 -9.57 -3.05 22.03
N PRO A 201 -10.17 -1.89 22.31
CA PRO A 201 -11.59 -1.69 22.04
C PRO A 201 -11.88 -1.78 20.52
N PRO A 202 -13.09 -2.18 20.12
CA PRO A 202 -14.20 -2.66 20.97
C PRO A 202 -14.13 -4.15 21.31
N LEU A 203 -13.18 -4.89 20.76
CA LEU A 203 -13.14 -6.36 20.86
C LEU A 203 -12.52 -6.87 22.15
N ASN A 204 -11.84 -6.03 22.93
CA ASN A 204 -11.09 -6.40 24.14
C ASN A 204 -10.08 -7.55 23.92
N LYS A 205 -9.51 -7.62 22.72
CA LYS A 205 -8.44 -8.54 22.33
C LYS A 205 -7.15 -7.79 22.11
N SER A 206 -6.02 -8.43 22.38
CA SER A 206 -4.71 -7.83 22.11
C SER A 206 -4.43 -7.72 20.60
N TYR A 207 -3.53 -6.82 20.19
CA TYR A 207 -3.09 -6.75 18.79
C TYR A 207 -2.53 -8.09 18.30
N ARG A 208 -1.82 -8.83 19.15
CA ARG A 208 -1.25 -10.12 18.79
C ARG A 208 -2.35 -11.18 18.58
N GLU A 209 -3.37 -11.23 19.43
CA GLU A 209 -4.53 -12.10 19.24
C GLU A 209 -5.28 -11.78 17.96
N LEU A 210 -5.54 -10.49 17.69
CA LEU A 210 -6.20 -10.05 16.48
C LEU A 210 -5.38 -10.42 15.22
N ALA A 211 -4.07 -10.15 15.23
CA ALA A 211 -3.18 -10.51 14.14
C ALA A 211 -3.10 -12.04 13.93
N SER A 212 -3.13 -12.84 15.00
CA SER A 212 -3.04 -14.29 14.90
C SER A 212 -4.23 -14.95 14.18
N THR A 213 -5.34 -14.23 14.05
CA THR A 213 -6.56 -14.69 13.37
C THR A 213 -6.86 -13.93 12.08
N LEU A 214 -6.01 -12.98 11.68
CA LEU A 214 -6.20 -12.19 10.47
C LEU A 214 -5.77 -12.98 9.22
N ASP A 215 -6.71 -13.22 8.31
CA ASP A 215 -6.51 -13.94 7.04
C ASP A 215 -7.34 -13.29 5.93
N LEU A 216 -7.02 -12.06 5.58
CA LEU A 216 -7.74 -11.33 4.54
C LEU A 216 -7.26 -11.72 3.14
N ARG A 217 -8.17 -11.61 2.16
CA ARG A 217 -7.85 -11.59 0.74
C ARG A 217 -8.30 -10.24 0.19
N ILE A 218 -7.41 -9.55 -0.48
CA ILE A 218 -7.67 -8.19 -0.95
C ILE A 218 -7.51 -8.18 -2.46
N ALA A 219 -8.54 -7.68 -3.18
CA ALA A 219 -8.44 -7.40 -4.60
C ALA A 219 -8.69 -5.91 -4.87
N ILE A 220 -7.85 -5.33 -5.70
CA ILE A 220 -7.99 -3.96 -6.21
C ILE A 220 -8.19 -4.06 -7.70
N LEU A 221 -9.33 -3.58 -8.18
CA LEU A 221 -9.73 -3.62 -9.58
C LEU A 221 -9.89 -2.19 -10.10
N ALA A 222 -9.39 -1.91 -11.30
CA ALA A 222 -9.57 -0.61 -11.91
C ALA A 222 -9.79 -0.70 -13.42
N THR A 223 -10.67 0.16 -13.92
CA THR A 223 -10.95 0.38 -15.33
C THR A 223 -10.59 1.80 -15.70
N VAL A 224 -9.73 1.98 -16.67
CA VAL A 224 -9.30 3.29 -17.17
C VAL A 224 -10.29 3.80 -18.19
N MET A 225 -10.72 5.05 -18.05
CA MET A 225 -11.66 5.73 -18.96
C MET A 225 -10.95 6.93 -19.64
N PRO A 226 -10.22 6.70 -20.74
CA PRO A 226 -9.46 7.76 -21.41
C PRO A 226 -10.36 8.86 -22.00
N ASP A 227 -11.60 8.51 -22.32
CA ASP A 227 -12.66 9.40 -22.85
C ASP A 227 -13.26 10.33 -21.77
N LYS A 228 -12.98 10.09 -20.50
CA LYS A 228 -13.43 10.89 -19.35
C LYS A 228 -12.25 11.46 -18.58
N PRO A 229 -11.46 12.36 -19.17
CA PRO A 229 -10.28 12.90 -18.50
C PRO A 229 -10.66 13.76 -17.30
N ILE A 230 -9.81 13.72 -16.28
CA ILE A 230 -9.93 14.46 -15.04
C ILE A 230 -8.78 15.45 -14.94
N MET A 231 -9.09 16.73 -14.74
CA MET A 231 -8.11 17.74 -14.39
C MET A 231 -8.00 17.86 -12.87
N LEU A 232 -6.87 17.44 -12.33
CA LEU A 232 -6.59 17.68 -10.92
C LEU A 232 -5.87 19.02 -10.75
N PRO A 233 -6.20 19.81 -9.71
CA PRO A 233 -5.47 21.03 -9.41
C PRO A 233 -3.97 20.76 -9.27
N GLY A 234 -3.14 21.51 -10.00
CA GLY A 234 -1.68 21.37 -9.95
C GLY A 234 -1.10 20.27 -10.84
N THR A 235 -1.91 19.55 -11.63
CA THR A 235 -1.39 18.63 -12.65
C THR A 235 -1.26 19.32 -14.01
N PRO A 236 -0.13 19.16 -14.73
CA PRO A 236 0.09 19.82 -16.02
C PRO A 236 -0.75 19.22 -17.15
N MET A 237 -1.31 18.02 -16.94
CA MET A 237 -2.07 17.29 -17.95
C MET A 237 -3.31 16.63 -17.34
N PRO A 238 -4.38 16.42 -18.15
CA PRO A 238 -5.52 15.65 -17.72
C PRO A 238 -5.14 14.19 -17.47
N LEU A 239 -5.57 13.63 -16.33
CA LEU A 239 -5.47 12.21 -16.05
C LEU A 239 -6.70 11.48 -16.61
N PRO A 240 -6.57 10.22 -17.04
CA PRO A 240 -7.73 9.44 -17.44
C PRO A 240 -8.66 9.24 -16.23
N GLY A 241 -9.96 9.22 -16.47
CA GLY A 241 -10.92 8.82 -15.46
C GLY A 241 -10.68 7.36 -15.04
N ILE A 242 -11.03 7.03 -13.80
CA ILE A 242 -10.86 5.69 -13.27
C ILE A 242 -12.14 5.26 -12.56
N GLU A 243 -12.65 4.08 -12.91
CA GLU A 243 -13.55 3.32 -12.07
C GLU A 243 -12.77 2.27 -11.31
N ALA A 244 -12.98 2.18 -10.01
CA ALA A 244 -12.20 1.27 -9.18
C ALA A 244 -13.07 0.56 -8.14
N ALA A 245 -12.61 -0.61 -7.72
CA ALA A 245 -13.14 -1.35 -6.59
C ALA A 245 -12.01 -1.88 -5.71
N ILE A 246 -12.28 -1.92 -4.41
CA ILE A 246 -11.52 -2.67 -3.43
C ILE A 246 -12.46 -3.74 -2.87
N ILE A 247 -12.04 -4.99 -2.95
CA ILE A 247 -12.76 -6.14 -2.40
C ILE A 247 -11.89 -6.75 -1.32
N ILE A 248 -12.43 -6.88 -0.13
CA ILE A 248 -11.77 -7.51 1.01
C ILE A 248 -12.64 -8.70 1.44
N ASP A 249 -12.09 -9.88 1.30
CA ASP A 249 -12.74 -11.16 1.62
C ASP A 249 -12.15 -11.76 2.90
N ARG A 250 -12.91 -12.59 3.60
CA ARG A 250 -12.53 -13.23 4.86
C ARG A 250 -12.23 -12.20 5.97
N LEU A 251 -13.15 -11.26 6.18
CA LEU A 251 -12.99 -10.17 7.16
C LEU A 251 -12.76 -10.67 8.58
N GLY A 252 -13.38 -11.82 8.95
CA GLY A 252 -13.29 -12.35 10.31
C GLY A 252 -13.78 -11.30 11.33
N TRP A 253 -12.97 -11.01 12.36
CA TRP A 253 -13.29 -10.03 13.39
C TRP A 253 -13.36 -8.58 12.87
N VAL A 254 -12.76 -8.28 11.71
CA VAL A 254 -12.80 -6.93 11.12
C VAL A 254 -14.23 -6.49 10.85
N LYS A 255 -15.12 -7.41 10.41
CA LYS A 255 -16.54 -7.08 10.20
C LYS A 255 -17.25 -6.62 11.46
N ASP A 256 -16.87 -7.17 12.64
CA ASP A 256 -17.48 -6.79 13.91
C ASP A 256 -17.05 -5.37 14.31
N VAL A 257 -15.78 -5.02 14.08
CA VAL A 257 -15.29 -3.64 14.23
C VAL A 257 -16.01 -2.69 13.29
N LEU A 258 -16.15 -3.07 12.01
CA LEU A 258 -16.88 -2.25 11.04
C LEU A 258 -18.33 -2.01 11.46
N LYS A 259 -19.02 -3.03 11.95
CA LYS A 259 -20.39 -2.90 12.47
C LYS A 259 -20.48 -2.02 13.70
N GLN A 260 -19.57 -2.19 14.64
CA GLN A 260 -19.64 -1.49 15.93
C GLN A 260 -19.15 -0.04 15.85
N MET A 261 -18.19 0.27 15.00
CA MET A 261 -17.58 1.60 14.91
C MET A 261 -17.95 2.36 13.65
N ALA A 262 -17.75 1.75 12.47
CA ALA A 262 -17.94 2.46 11.20
C ALA A 262 -19.43 2.66 10.85
N LEU A 263 -20.25 1.64 11.04
CA LEU A 263 -21.65 1.69 10.66
C LEU A 263 -22.45 2.78 11.40
N PRO A 264 -22.33 2.96 12.73
CA PRO A 264 -23.00 4.07 13.42
C PRO A 264 -22.57 5.45 12.92
N MET A 265 -21.29 5.61 12.55
CA MET A 265 -20.79 6.88 11.99
C MET A 265 -21.37 7.13 10.59
N LEU A 266 -21.47 6.10 9.76
CA LEU A 266 -22.04 6.21 8.42
C LEU A 266 -23.56 6.42 8.44
N SER A 267 -24.24 5.86 9.45
CA SER A 267 -25.71 5.92 9.61
C SER A 267 -26.24 7.21 10.25
N ASN A 268 -25.37 8.19 10.52
CA ASN A 268 -25.81 9.48 11.08
C ASN A 268 -26.85 10.14 10.17
N PRO A 269 -28.06 10.48 10.66
CA PRO A 269 -29.15 11.03 9.83
C PRO A 269 -28.80 12.30 9.05
N GLY A 270 -27.89 13.13 9.56
CA GLY A 270 -27.37 14.32 8.89
C GLY A 270 -26.09 14.06 8.07
N GLY A 271 -25.61 12.81 8.05
CA GLY A 271 -24.35 12.45 7.42
C GLY A 271 -24.41 12.37 5.90
N PRO A 272 -23.25 12.28 5.27
CA PRO A 272 -23.14 12.25 3.81
C PRO A 272 -23.58 10.91 3.19
N PHE A 273 -23.85 9.87 3.98
CA PHE A 273 -24.23 8.56 3.49
C PHE A 273 -25.71 8.25 3.70
N GLU A 274 -26.28 7.52 2.75
CA GLU A 274 -27.52 6.79 2.86
C GLU A 274 -27.18 5.33 3.13
N VAL A 275 -27.68 4.79 4.26
CA VAL A 275 -27.37 3.42 4.68
C VAL A 275 -28.62 2.57 4.62
N GLN A 276 -28.51 1.38 4.01
CA GLN A 276 -29.56 0.37 3.92
C GLN A 276 -29.02 -0.97 4.39
N ASP A 277 -29.80 -1.72 5.18
CA ASP A 277 -29.48 -3.10 5.59
C ASP A 277 -30.55 -4.04 5.04
N ASN A 278 -30.12 -4.96 4.19
CA ASN A 278 -30.95 -5.95 3.54
C ASN A 278 -30.54 -7.36 4.02
N GLY A 279 -30.86 -7.69 5.27
CA GLY A 279 -30.63 -9.03 5.80
C GLY A 279 -29.16 -9.39 5.96
N GLY A 280 -28.34 -8.45 6.45
CA GLY A 280 -26.90 -8.64 6.66
C GLY A 280 -26.03 -8.16 5.49
N VAL A 281 -26.64 -7.67 4.40
CA VAL A 281 -25.96 -6.93 3.34
C VAL A 281 -26.20 -5.44 3.57
N ILE A 282 -25.22 -4.78 4.19
CA ILE A 282 -25.28 -3.37 4.55
C ILE A 282 -24.64 -2.55 3.45
N THR A 283 -25.40 -1.62 2.86
CA THR A 283 -24.89 -0.75 1.78
C THR A 283 -24.95 0.71 2.26
N ALA A 284 -23.82 1.39 2.23
CA ALA A 284 -23.70 2.82 2.47
C ALA A 284 -23.33 3.52 1.18
N LYS A 285 -24.21 4.37 0.67
CA LYS A 285 -24.05 5.12 -0.58
C LYS A 285 -23.90 6.60 -0.26
N PHE A 286 -22.96 7.28 -0.91
CA PHE A 286 -22.82 8.72 -0.78
C PHE A 286 -24.05 9.43 -1.37
N ARG A 287 -24.66 10.38 -0.63
CA ARG A 287 -25.93 11.03 -1.03
C ARG A 287 -25.79 11.90 -2.28
N GLN A 288 -24.62 12.52 -2.44
CA GLN A 288 -24.33 13.41 -3.56
C GLN A 288 -23.02 13.00 -4.22
N ALA A 289 -22.94 13.14 -5.54
CA ALA A 289 -21.68 12.95 -6.25
C ALA A 289 -20.66 14.00 -5.76
N MET A 290 -19.42 13.55 -5.57
CA MET A 290 -18.31 14.41 -5.13
C MET A 290 -17.38 14.73 -6.29
N GLY A 291 -16.84 15.94 -6.27
CA GLY A 291 -15.81 16.38 -7.20
C GLY A 291 -16.29 17.33 -8.29
N PRO A 292 -15.37 18.03 -8.97
CA PRO A 292 -15.70 18.83 -10.13
C PRO A 292 -16.14 17.92 -11.28
N ALA A 293 -17.14 18.37 -12.05
CA ALA A 293 -17.50 17.68 -13.29
C ALA A 293 -16.23 17.54 -14.20
N PRO A 294 -15.99 16.36 -14.80
CA PRO A 294 -16.89 15.23 -15.03
C PRO A 294 -16.74 14.07 -14.02
N MET A 295 -16.19 14.31 -12.83
CA MET A 295 -16.07 13.27 -11.79
C MET A 295 -17.43 13.02 -11.14
N ASP A 296 -18.15 12.08 -11.70
CA ASP A 296 -19.37 11.54 -11.10
C ASP A 296 -18.99 10.49 -10.04
N PHE A 297 -18.18 10.94 -9.05
CA PHE A 297 -17.66 10.08 -8.00
C PHE A 297 -18.69 9.96 -6.88
N GLN A 298 -19.34 8.82 -6.80
CA GLN A 298 -20.32 8.52 -5.77
C GLN A 298 -19.98 7.19 -5.09
N PRO A 299 -19.08 7.20 -4.11
CA PRO A 299 -18.61 5.98 -3.47
C PRO A 299 -19.76 5.17 -2.86
N VAL A 300 -19.64 3.85 -2.99
CA VAL A 300 -20.51 2.89 -2.32
C VAL A 300 -19.65 1.92 -1.53
N ILE A 301 -20.02 1.71 -0.28
CA ILE A 301 -19.43 0.72 0.62
C ILE A 301 -20.51 -0.34 0.86
N GLN A 302 -20.21 -1.59 0.54
CA GLN A 302 -21.10 -2.71 0.83
C GLN A 302 -20.39 -3.70 1.75
N LEU A 303 -20.97 -3.94 2.92
CA LEU A 303 -20.54 -4.95 3.87
C LEU A 303 -21.53 -6.11 3.82
N ASP A 304 -21.13 -7.23 3.22
CA ASP A 304 -21.87 -8.48 3.26
C ASP A 304 -21.37 -9.34 4.43
N THR A 305 -22.13 -9.38 5.50
CA THR A 305 -21.76 -10.11 6.71
C THR A 305 -21.98 -11.62 6.58
N ASN A 306 -22.80 -12.05 5.60
CA ASN A 306 -23.06 -13.46 5.33
C ASN A 306 -21.93 -14.07 4.49
N ALA A 307 -21.44 -13.30 3.51
CA ALA A 307 -20.29 -13.69 2.69
C ALA A 307 -18.94 -13.34 3.33
N ASP A 308 -18.92 -12.67 4.48
CA ASP A 308 -17.72 -12.20 5.18
C ASP A 308 -16.84 -11.29 4.30
N ARG A 309 -17.48 -10.33 3.60
CA ARG A 309 -16.88 -9.54 2.52
C ARG A 309 -17.22 -8.06 2.60
N LEU A 310 -16.22 -7.21 2.32
CA LEU A 310 -16.38 -5.78 2.12
C LEU A 310 -16.05 -5.42 0.68
N ILE A 311 -16.92 -4.63 0.04
CA ILE A 311 -16.71 -4.09 -1.30
C ILE A 311 -16.81 -2.56 -1.22
N ILE A 312 -15.80 -1.87 -1.72
CA ILE A 312 -15.79 -0.40 -1.85
C ILE A 312 -15.63 -0.08 -3.32
N VAL A 313 -16.53 0.71 -3.89
CA VAL A 313 -16.48 1.10 -5.31
C VAL A 313 -16.61 2.60 -5.48
N THR A 314 -16.12 3.10 -6.59
CA THR A 314 -16.18 4.52 -6.95
C THR A 314 -17.59 4.98 -7.35
N ARG A 315 -18.42 4.09 -7.87
CA ARG A 315 -19.80 4.41 -8.34
C ARG A 315 -20.77 3.24 -8.16
N PRO A 316 -22.09 3.51 -7.95
CA PRO A 316 -23.11 2.47 -7.80
C PRO A 316 -23.18 1.52 -9.00
N ALA A 317 -23.09 2.03 -10.23
CA ALA A 317 -23.13 1.22 -11.43
C ALA A 317 -22.00 0.18 -11.50
N TYR A 318 -20.82 0.54 -10.98
CA TYR A 318 -19.68 -0.38 -10.92
C TYR A 318 -19.92 -1.52 -9.92
N LEU A 319 -20.60 -1.25 -8.79
CA LEU A 319 -21.01 -2.30 -7.85
C LEU A 319 -21.95 -3.32 -8.51
N VAL A 320 -22.95 -2.82 -9.25
CA VAL A 320 -23.90 -3.69 -9.99
C VAL A 320 -23.14 -4.58 -10.99
N ALA A 321 -22.21 -4.01 -11.76
CA ALA A 321 -21.40 -4.75 -12.72
C ALA A 321 -20.49 -5.79 -12.03
N LEU A 322 -19.89 -5.45 -10.88
CA LEU A 322 -19.08 -6.39 -10.08
C LEU A 322 -19.88 -7.59 -9.56
N LEU A 323 -21.13 -7.38 -9.17
CA LEU A 323 -21.98 -8.43 -8.63
C LEU A 323 -22.72 -9.23 -9.71
N SER A 324 -22.78 -8.72 -10.96
CA SER A 324 -23.33 -9.45 -12.09
C SER A 324 -22.56 -10.75 -12.36
N LYS A 325 -23.21 -11.76 -12.85
CA LYS A 325 -22.59 -13.00 -13.35
C LYS A 325 -22.08 -12.87 -14.79
N GLU A 326 -22.58 -11.87 -15.51
CA GLU A 326 -22.25 -11.59 -16.91
C GLU A 326 -21.22 -10.47 -17.03
N GLY A 327 -20.59 -10.34 -18.19
CA GLY A 327 -19.64 -9.26 -18.46
C GLY A 327 -18.37 -9.33 -17.58
N LYS A 328 -17.84 -10.52 -17.35
CA LYS A 328 -16.63 -10.73 -16.57
C LYS A 328 -15.36 -10.64 -17.40
N LEU A 329 -14.29 -10.13 -16.79
CA LEU A 329 -12.95 -10.09 -17.37
C LEU A 329 -12.49 -11.50 -17.80
N ALA A 330 -12.76 -12.51 -17.00
CA ALA A 330 -12.37 -13.90 -17.26
C ALA A 330 -12.92 -14.47 -18.58
N SER A 331 -13.99 -13.89 -19.14
CA SER A 331 -14.54 -14.27 -20.44
C SER A 331 -13.89 -13.53 -21.62
N GLN A 332 -13.03 -12.55 -21.39
CA GLN A 332 -12.42 -11.75 -22.43
C GLN A 332 -11.24 -12.47 -23.09
N PRO A 333 -11.16 -12.52 -24.45
CA PRO A 333 -10.07 -13.22 -25.14
C PRO A 333 -8.68 -12.70 -24.75
N GLU A 334 -8.52 -11.39 -24.58
CA GLU A 334 -7.24 -10.78 -24.15
C GLU A 334 -6.80 -11.30 -22.78
N PHE A 335 -7.72 -11.38 -21.82
CA PHE A 335 -7.44 -11.92 -20.50
C PHE A 335 -7.13 -13.41 -20.55
N GLN A 336 -7.90 -14.20 -21.30
CA GLN A 336 -7.71 -15.63 -21.45
C GLN A 336 -6.34 -15.97 -22.04
N GLU A 337 -5.89 -15.21 -23.06
CA GLU A 337 -4.55 -15.40 -23.63
C GLU A 337 -3.46 -14.96 -22.64
N ALA A 338 -3.65 -13.82 -21.96
CA ALA A 338 -2.72 -13.38 -20.92
C ALA A 338 -2.66 -14.33 -19.71
N TRP A 339 -3.72 -15.09 -19.45
CA TRP A 339 -3.82 -16.02 -18.31
C TRP A 339 -3.39 -17.45 -18.64
N LYS A 340 -3.12 -17.72 -19.90
CA LYS A 340 -2.83 -19.07 -20.37
C LYS A 340 -1.59 -19.67 -19.70
N GLY A 341 -1.75 -20.82 -19.05
CA GLY A 341 -0.68 -21.51 -18.31
C GLY A 341 -0.42 -20.96 -16.90
N LEU A 342 -1.15 -19.91 -16.45
CA LEU A 342 -1.09 -19.46 -15.07
C LEU A 342 -1.99 -20.35 -14.18
N PRO A 343 -1.72 -20.41 -12.87
CA PRO A 343 -2.57 -21.13 -11.91
C PRO A 343 -4.05 -20.70 -11.97
N GLU A 344 -4.95 -21.66 -12.02
CA GLU A 344 -6.39 -21.41 -11.95
C GLU A 344 -6.86 -21.03 -10.54
N GLN A 345 -6.19 -21.60 -9.54
CA GLN A 345 -6.34 -21.24 -8.13
C GLN A 345 -5.05 -20.63 -7.64
N GLY A 346 -5.16 -19.57 -6.86
CA GLY A 346 -3.98 -18.84 -6.39
C GLY A 346 -4.21 -18.15 -5.06
N ASN A 347 -3.14 -17.51 -4.60
CA ASN A 347 -3.13 -16.67 -3.43
C ASN A 347 -2.98 -15.19 -3.79
N GLY A 348 -2.46 -14.90 -4.98
CA GLY A 348 -2.38 -13.55 -5.49
C GLY A 348 -2.16 -13.50 -6.98
N ALA A 349 -2.47 -12.34 -7.56
CA ALA A 349 -2.41 -12.11 -8.99
C ALA A 349 -2.20 -10.64 -9.31
N ILE A 350 -1.58 -10.39 -10.45
CA ILE A 350 -1.51 -9.08 -11.09
C ILE A 350 -1.93 -9.26 -12.54
N TYR A 351 -2.83 -8.42 -13.01
CA TYR A 351 -3.16 -8.30 -14.42
C TYR A 351 -3.13 -6.84 -14.83
N LEU A 352 -2.47 -6.56 -15.95
CA LEU A 352 -2.44 -5.24 -16.58
C LEU A 352 -2.83 -5.44 -18.05
N SER A 353 -3.92 -4.80 -18.47
CA SER A 353 -4.35 -4.82 -19.87
C SER A 353 -3.37 -4.07 -20.77
N LYS A 354 -3.39 -4.35 -22.06
CA LYS A 354 -2.61 -3.57 -23.02
C LYS A 354 -3.03 -2.09 -22.99
N ARG A 355 -4.32 -1.80 -22.88
CA ARG A 355 -4.85 -0.43 -22.77
C ARG A 355 -4.27 0.33 -21.56
N PHE A 356 -4.18 -0.33 -20.39
CA PHE A 356 -3.56 0.27 -19.21
C PHE A 356 -2.09 0.60 -19.47
N LEU A 357 -1.34 -0.35 -20.01
CA LEU A 357 0.08 -0.21 -20.29
C LEU A 357 0.35 0.89 -21.31
N ASP A 358 -0.43 0.95 -22.41
CA ASP A 358 -0.33 1.99 -23.43
C ASP A 358 -0.65 3.39 -22.84
N THR A 359 -1.67 3.47 -21.99
CA THR A 359 -2.04 4.70 -21.30
C THR A 359 -0.93 5.18 -20.37
N ALA A 360 -0.38 4.27 -19.57
CA ALA A 360 0.73 4.57 -18.66
C ALA A 360 1.98 5.04 -19.45
N LEU A 361 2.32 4.35 -20.54
CA LEU A 361 3.44 4.74 -21.40
C LEU A 361 3.24 6.13 -22.01
N LYS A 362 2.01 6.42 -22.47
CA LYS A 362 1.68 7.75 -23.02
C LYS A 362 1.87 8.83 -21.96
N MET A 363 1.35 8.62 -20.75
CA MET A 363 1.52 9.57 -19.64
C MET A 363 2.99 9.76 -19.26
N MET A 364 3.78 8.67 -19.24
CA MET A 364 5.22 8.75 -18.96
C MET A 364 5.96 9.55 -20.04
N LYS A 365 5.63 9.35 -21.33
CA LYS A 365 6.22 10.11 -22.44
C LYS A 365 5.89 11.61 -22.37
N GLU A 366 4.67 11.95 -22.00
CA GLU A 366 4.28 13.36 -21.80
C GLU A 366 5.01 13.98 -20.60
N GLY A 367 5.02 13.29 -19.44
CA GLY A 367 5.77 13.74 -18.26
C GLY A 367 7.28 13.85 -18.51
N ALA A 368 7.83 13.01 -19.39
CA ALA A 368 9.24 13.05 -19.78
C ALA A 368 9.64 14.36 -20.47
N LYS A 369 8.70 15.06 -21.14
CA LYS A 369 8.95 16.35 -21.79
C LYS A 369 9.24 17.47 -20.78
N GLU A 370 8.76 17.32 -19.55
CA GLU A 370 8.93 18.29 -18.47
C GLU A 370 10.07 17.90 -17.51
N ALA A 371 10.77 16.79 -17.79
CA ALA A 371 11.87 16.31 -16.95
C ALA A 371 13.05 17.29 -16.98
N LYS A 372 13.70 17.46 -15.82
CA LYS A 372 14.92 18.26 -15.73
C LYS A 372 16.04 17.65 -16.56
N PRO A 373 16.94 18.45 -17.13
CA PRO A 373 18.07 17.92 -17.90
C PRO A 373 18.92 16.88 -17.15
N SER A 374 19.03 17.01 -15.82
CA SER A 374 19.73 16.06 -14.95
C SER A 374 19.12 14.66 -14.94
N ASP A 375 17.83 14.54 -15.24
CA ASP A 375 17.07 13.30 -15.09
C ASP A 375 16.73 12.68 -16.47
N ALA A 376 17.09 13.38 -17.56
CA ALA A 376 16.68 13.04 -18.93
C ALA A 376 17.10 11.62 -19.36
N ASP A 377 18.29 11.18 -19.00
CA ASP A 377 18.80 9.85 -19.41
C ASP A 377 18.12 8.73 -18.60
N ALA A 378 17.86 8.93 -17.31
CA ALA A 378 17.09 7.99 -16.49
C ALA A 378 15.65 7.87 -17.01
N VAL A 379 15.03 8.99 -17.37
CA VAL A 379 13.66 9.01 -17.91
C VAL A 379 13.60 8.31 -19.28
N LYS A 380 14.57 8.56 -20.17
CA LYS A 380 14.67 7.87 -21.47
C LYS A 380 14.82 6.36 -21.29
N PHE A 381 15.66 5.93 -20.33
CA PHE A 381 15.83 4.50 -20.04
C PHE A 381 14.52 3.87 -19.58
N ILE A 382 13.79 4.51 -18.64
CA ILE A 382 12.51 4.02 -18.15
C ILE A 382 11.46 3.96 -19.28
N VAL A 383 11.36 4.99 -20.11
CA VAL A 383 10.43 5.01 -21.25
C VAL A 383 10.76 3.88 -22.23
N SER A 384 12.05 3.70 -22.58
CA SER A 384 12.49 2.64 -23.50
C SER A 384 12.24 1.22 -22.93
N PHE A 385 12.39 1.05 -21.62
CA PHE A 385 12.03 -0.19 -20.94
C PHE A 385 10.52 -0.45 -21.01
N MET A 386 9.71 0.59 -20.70
CA MET A 386 8.26 0.50 -20.75
C MET A 386 7.74 0.23 -22.16
N GLU A 387 8.33 0.79 -23.19
CA GLU A 387 7.98 0.48 -24.60
C GLU A 387 8.06 -1.01 -24.92
N ARG A 388 9.06 -1.70 -24.37
CA ARG A 388 9.18 -3.15 -24.52
C ARG A 388 8.18 -3.91 -23.67
N PHE A 389 7.89 -3.40 -22.47
CA PHE A 389 6.96 -4.01 -21.51
C PHE A 389 5.49 -3.91 -21.97
N THR A 390 5.14 -2.90 -22.77
CA THR A 390 3.74 -2.63 -23.18
C THR A 390 3.26 -3.40 -24.42
N ASN A 391 4.11 -4.25 -25.02
CA ASN A 391 3.75 -4.93 -26.28
C ASN A 391 2.59 -5.92 -26.14
N THR A 392 2.45 -6.56 -24.99
CA THR A 392 1.38 -7.50 -24.67
C THR A 392 0.81 -7.20 -23.28
N PRO A 393 -0.41 -7.65 -22.96
CA PRO A 393 -0.90 -7.64 -21.59
C PRO A 393 0.08 -8.35 -20.67
N PHE A 394 0.15 -7.91 -19.42
CA PHE A 394 0.96 -8.53 -18.40
C PHE A 394 0.07 -9.29 -17.42
N ALA A 395 0.42 -10.53 -17.12
CA ALA A 395 -0.26 -11.30 -16.09
C ALA A 395 0.76 -12.10 -15.27
N ILE A 396 0.57 -12.13 -13.97
CA ILE A 396 1.27 -12.99 -13.02
C ILE A 396 0.28 -13.54 -12.02
N ALA A 397 0.42 -14.80 -11.66
CA ALA A 397 -0.30 -15.40 -10.54
C ALA A 397 0.64 -16.28 -9.74
N TYR A 398 0.41 -16.35 -8.44
CA TYR A 398 1.10 -17.29 -7.58
C TYR A 398 0.13 -18.12 -6.74
N ALA A 399 0.54 -19.33 -6.46
CA ALA A 399 -0.21 -20.32 -5.75
C ALA A 399 0.67 -20.98 -4.67
N ASN A 400 0.18 -21.06 -3.47
CA ASN A 400 0.79 -21.85 -2.42
C ASN A 400 0.48 -23.34 -2.68
N THR A 401 1.52 -24.14 -2.78
CA THR A 401 1.41 -25.60 -2.80
C THR A 401 1.63 -26.14 -1.38
N GLU A 402 1.45 -27.45 -1.20
CA GLU A 402 1.70 -28.11 0.08
C GLU A 402 3.14 -27.87 0.56
N ASP A 403 4.10 -27.88 -0.37
CA ASP A 403 5.52 -27.86 -0.08
C ASP A 403 6.29 -26.68 -0.73
N GLY A 404 5.57 -25.60 -1.07
CA GLY A 404 6.26 -24.46 -1.66
C GLY A 404 5.35 -23.33 -2.16
N ILE A 405 5.92 -22.53 -3.05
CA ILE A 405 5.24 -21.44 -3.75
C ILE A 405 5.51 -21.60 -5.25
N LEU A 406 4.45 -21.74 -6.03
CA LEU A 406 4.49 -21.72 -7.48
C LEU A 406 4.07 -20.34 -7.97
N ALA A 407 4.86 -19.71 -8.82
CA ALA A 407 4.51 -18.48 -9.52
C ALA A 407 4.62 -18.67 -11.04
N ALA A 408 3.72 -18.06 -11.79
CA ALA A 408 3.82 -18.06 -13.25
C ALA A 408 3.46 -16.68 -13.79
N ALA A 409 4.11 -16.26 -14.86
CA ALA A 409 3.90 -14.97 -15.49
C ALA A 409 3.91 -15.07 -17.01
N ASN A 410 3.06 -14.25 -17.65
CA ASN A 410 3.11 -13.96 -19.07
C ASN A 410 3.43 -12.48 -19.26
N SER A 411 4.52 -12.19 -19.98
CA SER A 411 4.99 -10.83 -20.21
C SER A 411 5.65 -10.69 -21.57
N SER A 412 5.72 -9.47 -22.07
CA SER A 412 6.51 -9.15 -23.27
C SER A 412 8.03 -9.16 -23.04
N LEU A 413 8.48 -9.27 -21.80
CA LEU A 413 9.90 -9.32 -21.45
C LEU A 413 10.38 -10.77 -21.37
N PRO A 414 11.38 -11.17 -22.17
CA PRO A 414 11.83 -12.56 -22.23
C PRO A 414 12.55 -13.06 -20.96
N SER A 415 12.92 -12.17 -20.06
CA SER A 415 13.68 -12.49 -18.85
C SER A 415 12.97 -12.12 -17.55
N PHE A 416 11.65 -11.90 -17.58
CA PHE A 416 10.91 -11.61 -16.35
C PHE A 416 10.84 -12.88 -15.49
N ASN A 417 11.51 -12.85 -14.34
CA ASN A 417 11.50 -13.96 -13.39
C ASN A 417 10.51 -13.68 -12.24
N PRO A 418 9.36 -14.36 -12.20
CA PRO A 418 8.38 -14.22 -11.12
C PRO A 418 8.79 -15.00 -9.87
N GLY A 419 10.07 -15.16 -9.59
CA GLY A 419 10.57 -15.92 -8.45
C GLY A 419 9.91 -15.52 -7.13
N PRO A 420 9.98 -16.35 -6.09
CA PRO A 420 9.28 -16.12 -4.82
C PRO A 420 9.71 -14.80 -4.15
N LEU A 421 10.95 -14.37 -4.39
CA LEU A 421 11.42 -13.05 -3.94
C LEU A 421 10.76 -11.91 -4.70
N THR A 422 10.44 -12.07 -6.00
CA THR A 422 9.68 -11.05 -6.75
C THR A 422 8.24 -10.93 -6.27
N THR A 423 7.64 -12.03 -5.81
CA THR A 423 6.30 -12.00 -5.20
C THR A 423 6.33 -11.25 -3.86
N VAL A 424 7.32 -11.56 -3.01
CA VAL A 424 7.55 -10.81 -1.76
C VAL A 424 7.96 -9.36 -2.07
N THR A 425 8.76 -9.14 -3.12
CA THR A 425 9.16 -7.79 -3.55
C THR A 425 7.98 -7.03 -4.14
N ALA A 426 7.08 -7.66 -4.91
CA ALA A 426 5.86 -7.02 -5.40
C ALA A 426 4.94 -6.60 -4.23
N VAL A 427 4.76 -7.46 -3.23
CA VAL A 427 4.05 -7.11 -1.99
C VAL A 427 4.79 -6.00 -1.23
N SER A 428 6.13 -6.05 -1.18
CA SER A 428 6.95 -5.04 -0.52
C SER A 428 6.96 -3.71 -1.29
N ILE A 429 6.94 -3.73 -2.62
CA ILE A 429 6.80 -2.54 -3.46
C ILE A 429 5.40 -1.94 -3.29
N LEU A 430 4.35 -2.75 -3.27
CA LEU A 430 2.99 -2.28 -2.98
C LEU A 430 2.89 -1.74 -1.56
N ALA A 431 3.51 -2.39 -0.59
CA ALA A 431 3.62 -1.86 0.77
C ALA A 431 4.46 -0.57 0.81
N SER A 432 5.55 -0.48 0.05
CA SER A 432 6.39 0.72 -0.04
C SER A 432 5.72 1.88 -0.80
N LEU A 433 4.85 1.59 -1.76
CA LEU A 433 3.97 2.58 -2.38
C LEU A 433 2.80 2.98 -1.46
N ALA A 434 2.34 2.06 -0.61
CA ALA A 434 1.33 2.34 0.40
C ALA A 434 1.90 3.17 1.57
N VAL A 435 3.15 2.97 1.95
CA VAL A 435 3.80 3.70 3.06
C VAL A 435 3.90 5.22 2.83
N PRO A 436 4.33 5.75 1.67
CA PRO A 436 4.24 7.18 1.40
C PRO A 436 2.80 7.68 1.36
N SER A 437 1.86 6.91 0.80
CA SER A 437 0.44 7.23 0.78
C SER A 437 -0.16 7.18 2.19
N TYR A 438 0.18 6.18 2.99
CA TYR A 438 -0.20 6.09 4.40
C TYR A 438 0.37 7.27 5.20
N ASN A 439 1.64 7.60 5.03
CA ASN A 439 2.27 8.74 5.68
C ASN A 439 1.64 10.07 5.21
N SER A 440 1.24 10.20 3.94
CA SER A 440 0.53 11.38 3.45
C SER A 440 -0.89 11.46 4.02
N VAL A 441 -1.62 10.35 4.05
CA VAL A 441 -2.97 10.26 4.65
C VAL A 441 -2.90 10.49 6.16
N GLN A 442 -1.91 9.92 6.84
CA GLN A 442 -1.72 10.16 8.27
C GLN A 442 -1.37 11.63 8.56
N ARG A 443 -0.50 12.25 7.75
CA ARG A 443 -0.19 13.68 7.85
C ARG A 443 -1.42 14.54 7.57
N GLN A 444 -2.19 14.24 6.53
CA GLN A 444 -3.44 14.93 6.23
C GLN A 444 -4.46 14.74 7.36
N GLY A 445 -4.58 13.53 7.92
CA GLY A 445 -5.43 13.26 9.08
C GLY A 445 -5.03 14.10 10.31
N ILE A 446 -3.73 14.23 10.57
CA ILE A 446 -3.19 15.10 11.62
C ILE A 446 -3.53 16.56 11.31
N GLN A 447 -3.32 17.04 10.09
CA GLN A 447 -3.65 18.40 9.68
C GLN A 447 -5.16 18.70 9.82
N ILE A 448 -6.01 17.78 9.36
CA ILE A 448 -7.47 17.89 9.50
C ILE A 448 -7.86 17.98 10.97
N LYS A 449 -7.29 17.13 11.83
CA LYS A 449 -7.54 17.18 13.28
C LYS A 449 -7.14 18.53 13.88
N MET A 450 -5.97 19.04 13.51
CA MET A 450 -5.46 20.32 13.99
C MET A 450 -6.32 21.50 13.52
N VAL A 451 -6.71 21.52 12.23
CA VAL A 451 -7.65 22.50 11.67
C VAL A 451 -8.99 22.43 12.39
N SER A 452 -9.49 21.22 12.65
CA SER A 452 -10.74 21.02 13.41
C SER A 452 -10.65 21.57 14.83
N SER A 453 -9.55 21.30 15.55
CA SER A 453 -9.32 21.81 16.90
C SER A 453 -9.25 23.35 16.92
N GLY A 454 -8.53 23.95 15.97
CA GLY A 454 -8.46 25.40 15.82
C GLY A 454 -9.83 26.04 15.54
N LYS A 455 -10.63 25.42 14.65
CA LYS A 455 -12.00 25.88 14.36
C LYS A 455 -12.92 25.78 15.57
N GLN A 456 -12.86 24.69 16.32
CA GLN A 456 -13.67 24.52 17.54
C GLN A 456 -13.31 25.57 18.59
N LEU A 457 -12.01 25.88 18.74
CA LEU A 457 -11.57 26.95 19.64
C LEU A 457 -12.05 28.32 19.17
N ALA A 458 -11.98 28.62 17.85
CA ALA A 458 -12.52 29.87 17.30
C ALA A 458 -14.04 30.01 17.52
N ILE A 459 -14.80 28.92 17.36
CA ILE A 459 -16.25 28.91 17.67
C ILE A 459 -16.47 29.22 19.14
N GLY A 460 -15.66 28.64 20.03
CA GLY A 460 -15.71 28.94 21.46
C GLY A 460 -15.44 30.42 21.77
N LEU A 461 -14.41 30.99 21.16
CA LEU A 461 -14.06 32.40 21.28
C LEU A 461 -15.20 33.33 20.79
N LYS A 462 -15.79 33.02 19.64
CA LYS A 462 -16.92 33.76 19.10
C LYS A 462 -18.17 33.70 20.00
N ARG A 463 -18.47 32.52 20.54
CA ARG A 463 -19.56 32.35 21.48
C ARG A 463 -19.35 33.21 22.74
N PHE A 464 -18.13 33.19 23.29
CA PHE A 464 -17.78 34.05 24.41
C PHE A 464 -17.97 35.54 24.07
N ALA A 465 -17.52 35.98 22.89
CA ALA A 465 -17.66 37.36 22.44
C ALA A 465 -19.13 37.79 22.32
N ILE A 466 -20.03 36.93 21.83
CA ILE A 466 -21.47 37.20 21.75
C ILE A 466 -22.04 37.50 23.15
N GLU A 467 -21.60 36.76 24.17
CA GLU A 467 -22.06 36.93 25.56
C GLU A 467 -21.36 38.12 26.26
N ASN A 468 -20.25 38.66 25.67
CA ASN A 468 -19.43 39.71 26.28
C ASN A 468 -19.28 40.96 25.38
N ASN A 469 -20.38 41.38 24.74
CA ASN A 469 -20.45 42.60 23.90
C ASN A 469 -19.36 42.66 22.79
N GLY A 470 -19.10 41.56 22.12
CA GLY A 470 -18.15 41.44 21.02
C GLY A 470 -16.68 41.32 21.45
N LYS A 471 -16.37 41.27 22.74
CA LYS A 471 -15.00 41.15 23.24
C LYS A 471 -14.61 39.69 23.44
N TYR A 472 -13.46 39.33 22.95
CA TYR A 472 -12.84 38.02 23.22
C TYR A 472 -12.30 37.95 24.67
N PRO A 473 -12.12 36.73 25.24
CA PRO A 473 -11.59 36.58 26.60
C PRO A 473 -10.15 37.07 26.70
N ALA A 474 -9.72 37.44 27.89
CA ALA A 474 -8.32 37.85 28.13
C ALA A 474 -7.32 36.67 27.97
N SER A 475 -7.80 35.43 28.15
CA SER A 475 -7.05 34.20 27.89
C SER A 475 -7.95 33.08 27.38
N ILE A 476 -7.39 32.10 26.67
CA ILE A 476 -8.13 30.97 26.12
C ILE A 476 -8.72 30.09 27.23
N GLU A 477 -8.08 30.03 28.40
CA GLU A 477 -8.49 29.25 29.56
C GLU A 477 -9.85 29.73 30.14
N GLU A 478 -10.21 30.99 29.94
CA GLU A 478 -11.51 31.52 30.35
C GLU A 478 -12.69 30.83 29.67
N LEU A 479 -12.48 30.24 28.48
CA LEU A 479 -13.50 29.46 27.79
C LEU A 479 -13.88 28.19 28.55
N ALA A 480 -12.92 27.57 29.23
CA ALA A 480 -13.20 26.43 30.09
C ALA A 480 -13.88 26.88 31.41
N ALA A 481 -13.42 27.98 31.99
CA ALA A 481 -14.04 28.56 33.19
C ALA A 481 -15.50 28.98 32.94
N ALA A 482 -15.81 29.46 31.74
CA ALA A 482 -17.17 29.82 31.31
C ALA A 482 -18.01 28.59 30.87
N GLY A 483 -17.47 27.38 30.90
CA GLY A 483 -18.16 26.16 30.45
C GLY A 483 -18.46 26.11 28.93
N ILE A 484 -17.81 26.96 28.14
CA ILE A 484 -17.98 27.01 26.68
C ILE A 484 -17.22 25.87 26.00
N ILE A 485 -16.04 25.55 26.52
CA ILE A 485 -15.22 24.40 26.08
C ILE A 485 -15.08 23.43 27.26
N THR A 486 -15.55 22.20 27.06
CA THR A 486 -15.48 21.12 28.05
C THR A 486 -14.25 20.23 27.85
N ASP A 487 -13.75 20.15 26.64
CA ASP A 487 -12.52 19.39 26.29
C ASP A 487 -11.29 20.29 26.49
N SER A 488 -10.64 20.16 27.64
CA SER A 488 -9.44 20.93 27.97
C SER A 488 -8.26 20.69 27.00
N SER A 489 -8.25 19.59 26.23
CA SER A 489 -7.21 19.33 25.25
C SER A 489 -7.23 20.34 24.09
N LEU A 490 -8.36 20.98 23.81
CA LEU A 490 -8.49 22.02 22.79
C LEU A 490 -7.79 23.33 23.16
N LEU A 491 -7.60 23.59 24.47
CA LEU A 491 -6.97 24.84 24.95
C LEU A 491 -5.47 24.88 24.64
N GLN A 492 -4.90 23.76 24.27
CA GLN A 492 -3.50 23.66 23.88
C GLN A 492 -3.34 23.16 22.45
N TYR A 493 -2.35 23.70 21.76
CA TYR A 493 -1.92 23.17 20.49
C TYR A 493 -1.17 21.85 20.70
N SER A 494 -1.69 20.78 20.13
CA SER A 494 -1.08 19.44 20.25
C SER A 494 -0.72 18.88 18.88
N TYR A 495 0.55 18.60 18.68
CA TYR A 495 1.06 17.89 17.51
C TYR A 495 1.59 16.51 17.93
N PRO A 496 1.24 15.41 17.24
CA PRO A 496 1.71 14.07 17.60
C PRO A 496 3.24 13.99 17.72
N GLY A 497 3.72 13.48 18.85
CA GLY A 497 5.15 13.37 19.14
C GLY A 497 5.82 14.65 19.69
N LYS A 498 5.05 15.71 19.92
CA LYS A 498 5.50 16.92 20.60
C LYS A 498 4.71 17.17 21.89
N THR A 499 5.34 17.82 22.84
CA THR A 499 4.67 18.28 24.06
C THR A 499 3.61 19.33 23.69
N PRO A 500 2.37 19.25 24.22
CA PRO A 500 1.36 20.28 24.02
C PRO A 500 1.87 21.66 24.43
N GLN A 501 1.57 22.68 23.62
CA GLN A 501 2.00 24.06 23.83
C GLN A 501 0.80 25.00 23.78
N PRO A 502 0.84 26.19 24.43
CA PRO A 502 -0.23 27.15 24.31
C PRO A 502 -0.34 27.68 22.86
N TRP A 503 -1.57 27.95 22.42
CA TRP A 503 -1.80 28.66 21.19
C TRP A 503 -1.24 30.08 21.25
N MET A 504 -0.71 30.58 20.15
CA MET A 504 -0.51 32.02 19.98
C MET A 504 -1.89 32.65 19.79
N TYR A 505 -2.27 33.54 20.67
CA TYR A 505 -3.62 34.14 20.70
C TYR A 505 -3.54 35.65 20.70
N ASP A 506 -4.26 36.31 19.77
CA ASP A 506 -4.37 37.76 19.73
C ASP A 506 -5.62 38.23 20.47
N LYS A 507 -5.43 38.55 21.74
CA LYS A 507 -6.45 39.07 22.63
C LYS A 507 -6.88 40.52 22.36
N THR A 508 -6.23 41.21 21.41
CA THR A 508 -6.55 42.61 21.08
C THR A 508 -7.68 42.69 20.05
N LEU A 509 -7.98 41.59 19.37
CA LEU A 509 -9.07 41.51 18.40
C LEU A 509 -10.42 41.44 19.10
N THR A 510 -11.47 41.80 18.37
CA THR A 510 -12.88 41.67 18.73
C THR A 510 -13.61 40.93 17.62
N ASP A 511 -14.84 40.49 17.88
CA ASP A 511 -15.67 39.83 16.84
C ASP A 511 -15.94 40.74 15.62
N SER A 512 -15.91 42.05 15.81
CA SER A 512 -16.04 43.07 14.75
C SER A 512 -14.74 43.40 14.02
N SER A 513 -13.59 42.85 14.45
CA SER A 513 -12.30 43.01 13.74
C SER A 513 -12.35 42.36 12.36
N PRO A 514 -11.51 42.81 11.39
CA PRO A 514 -11.50 42.22 10.05
C PRO A 514 -11.34 40.70 10.07
N GLY A 515 -12.15 40.00 9.27
CA GLY A 515 -12.21 38.52 9.25
C GLY A 515 -10.91 37.84 8.86
N ASN A 516 -10.08 38.50 8.06
CA ASN A 516 -8.78 37.99 7.58
C ASN A 516 -7.64 38.13 8.61
N PHE A 517 -7.87 38.77 9.77
CA PHE A 517 -6.85 38.87 10.82
C PHE A 517 -6.64 37.52 11.52
N ILE A 518 -5.41 37.25 11.94
CA ILE A 518 -5.07 35.99 12.62
C ILE A 518 -5.48 36.11 14.09
N LEU A 519 -6.47 35.33 14.50
CA LEU A 519 -6.95 35.25 15.87
C LEU A 519 -6.14 34.26 16.72
N LEU A 520 -5.81 33.10 16.10
CA LEU A 520 -5.00 32.05 16.73
C LEU A 520 -3.94 31.56 15.74
N ALA A 521 -2.78 31.17 16.25
CA ALA A 521 -1.78 30.47 15.44
C ALA A 521 -1.10 29.35 16.25
N ALA A 522 -0.61 28.34 15.55
CA ALA A 522 0.26 27.34 16.14
C ALA A 522 1.56 27.98 16.64
N PRO A 523 2.10 27.56 17.81
CA PRO A 523 3.35 28.13 18.36
C PRO A 523 4.56 27.85 17.47
N GLU A 524 4.55 26.73 16.76
CA GLU A 524 5.65 26.30 15.87
C GLU A 524 5.11 25.91 14.49
N PRO A 525 5.91 26.11 13.42
CA PRO A 525 5.59 25.57 12.11
C PRO A 525 5.75 24.05 12.10
N VAL A 526 5.06 23.41 11.18
CA VAL A 526 5.18 21.99 10.88
C VAL A 526 5.73 21.78 9.48
N LYS A 527 6.54 20.75 9.30
CA LYS A 527 7.11 20.41 8.00
C LYS A 527 6.07 19.67 7.15
N VAL A 528 5.65 20.30 6.06
CA VAL A 528 4.71 19.73 5.09
C VAL A 528 5.44 19.53 3.77
N GLY A 529 5.83 18.28 3.48
CA GLY A 529 6.68 17.99 2.32
C GLY A 529 8.06 18.65 2.43
N SER A 530 8.37 19.55 1.50
CA SER A 530 9.60 20.36 1.49
C SER A 530 9.43 21.76 2.11
N SER A 531 8.20 22.19 2.46
CA SER A 531 7.89 23.49 3.03
C SER A 531 7.66 23.42 4.54
N GLU A 532 7.91 24.53 5.23
CA GLU A 532 7.47 24.75 6.61
C GLU A 532 6.18 25.56 6.57
N GLU A 533 5.13 25.05 7.20
CA GLU A 533 3.81 25.67 7.22
C GLU A 533 3.31 25.83 8.66
N ARG A 534 2.55 26.86 8.90
CA ARG A 534 1.95 27.15 10.21
C ARG A 534 0.44 27.15 10.12
N LEU A 535 -0.21 26.47 11.06
CA LEU A 535 -1.66 26.56 11.21
C LEU A 535 -2.03 27.92 11.74
N VAL A 536 -2.91 28.61 11.04
CA VAL A 536 -3.55 29.87 11.48
C VAL A 536 -5.06 29.73 11.51
N VAL A 537 -5.68 30.42 12.44
CA VAL A 537 -7.13 30.54 12.55
C VAL A 537 -7.46 32.02 12.49
N ARG A 538 -8.29 32.40 11.53
CA ARG A 538 -8.63 33.80 11.30
C ARG A 538 -9.84 34.23 12.11
N ASN A 539 -10.03 35.53 12.19
CA ASN A 539 -11.14 36.14 12.93
C ASN A 539 -12.51 35.76 12.35
N ASP A 540 -12.62 35.40 11.08
CA ASP A 540 -13.85 34.85 10.49
C ASP A 540 -14.13 33.39 10.89
N GLY A 541 -13.21 32.74 11.59
CA GLY A 541 -13.29 31.32 12.01
C GLY A 541 -12.71 30.35 10.96
N SER A 542 -12.19 30.82 9.83
CA SER A 542 -11.47 29.99 8.89
C SER A 542 -10.13 29.55 9.47
N ALA A 543 -9.72 28.32 9.18
CA ALA A 543 -8.45 27.76 9.63
C ALA A 543 -7.74 27.06 8.48
N GLU A 544 -6.47 27.38 8.28
CA GLU A 544 -5.66 26.85 7.19
C GLU A 544 -4.17 26.78 7.57
N PHE A 545 -3.42 25.96 6.85
CA PHE A 545 -1.97 25.99 6.91
C PHE A 545 -1.45 26.97 5.87
N ILE A 546 -0.59 27.88 6.29
CA ILE A 546 0.07 28.85 5.41
C ILE A 546 1.59 28.69 5.49
N PRO A 547 2.34 28.99 4.41
CA PRO A 547 3.81 29.00 4.44
C PRO A 547 4.35 29.86 5.59
N GLU A 548 5.40 29.40 6.26
CA GLU A 548 5.98 30.13 7.40
C GLU A 548 6.41 31.56 7.02
N GLU A 549 6.96 31.73 5.80
CA GLU A 549 7.32 33.05 5.28
C GLU A 549 6.10 34.00 5.17
N GLN A 550 4.95 33.46 4.77
CA GLN A 550 3.71 34.20 4.70
C GLN A 550 3.20 34.55 6.09
N PHE A 551 3.30 33.61 7.03
CA PHE A 551 2.93 33.87 8.43
C PHE A 551 3.78 34.97 9.04
N GLN A 552 5.11 34.97 8.86
CA GLN A 552 5.98 36.01 9.39
C GLN A 552 5.63 37.40 8.86
N ARG A 553 5.30 37.51 7.57
CA ARG A 553 4.82 38.77 6.98
C ARG A 553 3.49 39.24 7.59
N LEU A 554 2.55 38.33 7.82
CA LEU A 554 1.25 38.66 8.40
C LEU A 554 1.35 38.97 9.89
N LYS A 555 2.26 38.30 10.62
CA LYS A 555 2.52 38.54 12.05
C LYS A 555 2.93 39.98 12.32
N ASP A 556 3.78 40.55 11.46
CA ASP A 556 4.21 41.95 11.61
C ASP A 556 3.08 42.96 11.42
N TYR A 557 2.00 42.56 10.74
CA TYR A 557 0.81 43.38 10.56
C TYR A 557 -0.27 43.19 11.63
N ASN A 558 -0.43 41.97 12.19
CA ASN A 558 -1.63 41.56 12.93
C ASN A 558 -1.39 41.05 14.36
N LEU A 559 -0.15 40.75 14.76
CA LEU A 559 0.20 40.24 16.07
C LEU A 559 1.20 41.19 16.74
N LYS A 560 0.82 42.44 17.00
CA LYS A 560 1.62 43.40 17.79
C LYS A 560 1.27 43.31 19.26
#